data_b3419c4b9f852297ba4e8f344a6d333d
#
_entry.id   b3419c4b9f852297ba4e8f344a6d333d
#
_cell.length_a   1.000
_cell.length_b   1.000
_cell.length_c   1.000
_cell.angle_alpha   90.00
_cell.angle_beta   90.00
_cell.angle_gamma   90.00
#
_symmetry.space_group_name_H-M   'P 1'
#
loop_
_entity.id
_entity.type
_entity.pdbx_description
1 polymer ?
#
loop_
_entity_poly.entity_id
_entity_poly.type
_entity_poly.pdbx_seq_one_letter_code
_entity_poly.pdbx_strand_id
1 'polypeptide(L)'
;MSVQNQFTDLVFSLSDKDFELLQDAVAARRNKERYSVTDFEELAIKNGRTPTCPTCGSDEYVSNGHTPDGKRRYLCKNCNKPYTLLSNTIFHSTNKSFDTWATYLTLMTFNVPLEMAEEVCGISHSTAMLWRQKVFATIDGYQDHLYLRDRVWIDETYIFDSTMLHDDDFKQKRGLSKNLICIVVAIDIHKNTYAVICEHGKPSATRIYNALKDHIIEGSTIVHDDEKAHNMLIEKLGLVSEAYKADTKNKNYLENMALINNMCSWLKRYIYRFIGMKMDNLQSYLNWFVYLFRVKGTADQWPKMDRILRHLVLTDIQYKRNR
;
A
#
# COMPACT_ATOMS: atom_id res chain seq x y z
N MET A 1 24.96 19.24 -41.09
CA MET A 1 24.13 18.25 -40.31
C MET A 1 23.62 18.98 -39.09
N SER A 2 22.35 18.81 -38.74
CA SER A 2 21.83 19.40 -37.51
C SER A 2 22.42 18.70 -36.27
N VAL A 3 22.53 19.39 -35.15
CA VAL A 3 22.97 18.82 -33.85
C VAL A 3 22.15 17.57 -33.52
N GLN A 4 20.86 17.54 -33.89
CA GLN A 4 19.96 16.44 -33.68
C GLN A 4 20.38 15.16 -34.45
N ASN A 5 20.82 15.30 -35.69
CA ASN A 5 21.31 14.18 -36.48
C ASN A 5 22.61 13.59 -35.91
N GLN A 6 23.53 14.46 -35.44
CA GLN A 6 24.78 14.04 -34.82
C GLN A 6 24.54 13.25 -33.53
N PHE A 7 23.56 13.66 -32.71
CA PHE A 7 23.18 12.90 -31.51
C PHE A 7 22.56 11.54 -31.85
N THR A 8 21.71 11.50 -32.84
CA THR A 8 21.09 10.24 -33.30
C THR A 8 22.15 9.26 -33.78
N ASP A 9 23.05 9.72 -34.68
CA ASP A 9 24.15 8.88 -35.21
C ASP A 9 25.07 8.37 -34.09
N LEU A 10 25.38 9.23 -33.11
CA LEU A 10 26.18 8.83 -31.94
C LEU A 10 25.47 7.70 -31.15
N VAL A 11 24.20 7.85 -30.82
CA VAL A 11 23.46 6.84 -30.06
C VAL A 11 23.41 5.50 -30.79
N PHE A 12 23.17 5.51 -32.11
CA PHE A 12 23.14 4.28 -32.92
C PHE A 12 24.52 3.65 -33.15
N SER A 13 25.61 4.39 -32.92
CA SER A 13 26.97 3.87 -33.02
C SER A 13 27.53 3.26 -31.71
N LEU A 14 26.81 3.37 -30.59
CA LEU A 14 27.21 2.85 -29.30
C LEU A 14 27.19 1.31 -29.31
N SER A 15 28.16 0.70 -28.60
CA SER A 15 28.05 -0.72 -28.23
C SER A 15 26.88 -0.94 -27.25
N ASP A 16 26.37 -2.17 -27.16
CA ASP A 16 25.29 -2.52 -26.22
C ASP A 16 25.63 -2.08 -24.79
N LYS A 17 26.89 -2.31 -24.38
CA LYS A 17 27.39 -1.91 -23.06
C LYS A 17 27.40 -0.38 -22.85
N ASP A 18 27.84 0.38 -23.84
CA ASP A 18 27.86 1.84 -23.75
C ASP A 18 26.45 2.41 -23.82
N PHE A 19 25.55 1.76 -24.57
CA PHE A 19 24.15 2.11 -24.61
C PHE A 19 23.46 1.89 -23.26
N GLU A 20 23.73 0.77 -22.56
CA GLU A 20 23.26 0.55 -21.18
C GLU A 20 23.74 1.66 -20.22
N LEU A 21 25.04 2.02 -20.29
CA LEU A 21 25.60 3.11 -19.48
C LEU A 21 24.91 4.46 -19.79
N LEU A 22 24.61 4.73 -21.05
CA LEU A 22 23.87 5.93 -21.43
C LEU A 22 22.44 5.91 -20.87
N GLN A 23 21.74 4.79 -20.94
CA GLN A 23 20.42 4.64 -20.37
C GLN A 23 20.43 4.90 -18.86
N ASP A 24 21.39 4.34 -18.13
CA ASP A 24 21.54 4.56 -16.69
C ASP A 24 21.83 6.04 -16.36
N ALA A 25 22.69 6.70 -17.15
CA ALA A 25 22.98 8.12 -16.96
C ALA A 25 21.74 9.01 -17.22
N VAL A 26 20.95 8.70 -18.25
CA VAL A 26 19.71 9.40 -18.56
C VAL A 26 18.68 9.16 -17.45
N ALA A 27 18.55 7.94 -16.95
CA ALA A 27 17.65 7.60 -15.83
C ALA A 27 18.06 8.36 -14.55
N ALA A 28 19.35 8.35 -14.20
CA ALA A 28 19.88 9.08 -13.05
C ALA A 28 19.58 10.60 -13.14
N ARG A 29 19.75 11.20 -14.33
CA ARG A 29 19.43 12.61 -14.56
C ARG A 29 17.93 12.89 -14.35
N ARG A 30 17.05 12.07 -14.93
CA ARG A 30 15.58 12.18 -14.74
C ARG A 30 15.19 12.07 -13.28
N ASN A 31 15.79 11.12 -12.54
CA ASN A 31 15.55 10.94 -11.13
C ASN A 31 16.00 12.14 -10.32
N LYS A 32 17.15 12.72 -10.65
CA LYS A 32 17.63 13.96 -10.01
C LYS A 32 16.71 15.13 -10.25
N GLU A 33 16.20 15.30 -11.46
CA GLU A 33 15.22 16.35 -11.80
C GLU A 33 13.87 16.12 -11.07
N ARG A 34 13.40 14.87 -10.98
CA ARG A 34 12.08 14.53 -10.44
C ARG A 34 12.05 14.37 -8.91
N TYR A 35 13.08 13.74 -8.34
CA TYR A 35 13.14 13.38 -6.93
C TYR A 35 14.28 14.07 -6.16
N SER A 36 15.13 14.81 -6.85
CA SER A 36 16.37 15.43 -6.32
C SER A 36 17.36 14.42 -5.73
N VAL A 37 17.32 13.16 -6.19
CA VAL A 37 18.21 12.07 -5.80
C VAL A 37 18.45 11.14 -6.99
N THR A 38 19.56 10.38 -6.94
CA THR A 38 19.94 9.42 -8.00
C THR A 38 19.74 7.97 -7.59
N ASP A 39 19.77 7.67 -6.29
CA ASP A 39 19.66 6.32 -5.74
C ASP A 39 18.93 6.27 -4.38
N PHE A 40 18.74 5.07 -3.85
CA PHE A 40 18.04 4.86 -2.57
C PHE A 40 18.85 5.28 -1.35
N GLU A 41 20.18 5.24 -1.39
CA GLU A 41 21.01 5.68 -0.27
C GLU A 41 20.95 7.20 -0.12
N GLU A 42 21.07 7.93 -1.25
CA GLU A 42 20.87 9.39 -1.29
C GLU A 42 19.46 9.77 -0.81
N LEU A 43 18.42 9.02 -1.25
CA LEU A 43 17.05 9.23 -0.81
C LEU A 43 16.88 9.00 0.69
N ALA A 44 17.48 7.94 1.23
CA ALA A 44 17.42 7.61 2.66
C ALA A 44 18.08 8.69 3.52
N ILE A 45 19.27 9.14 3.13
CA ILE A 45 20.01 10.22 3.80
C ILE A 45 19.22 11.52 3.76
N LYS A 46 18.71 11.91 2.58
CA LYS A 46 17.89 13.11 2.41
C LYS A 46 16.66 13.13 3.31
N ASN A 47 16.09 11.97 3.60
CA ASN A 47 14.92 11.83 4.48
C ASN A 47 15.28 11.59 5.95
N GLY A 48 16.54 11.71 6.33
CA GLY A 48 17.00 11.65 7.73
C GLY A 48 17.25 10.23 8.25
N ARG A 49 17.37 9.22 7.38
CA ARG A 49 17.76 7.89 7.82
C ARG A 49 19.23 7.89 8.27
N THR A 50 19.46 7.40 9.48
CA THR A 50 20.80 7.23 10.07
C THR A 50 21.18 5.75 10.09
N PRO A 51 22.50 5.44 10.02
CA PRO A 51 22.97 4.07 10.16
C PRO A 51 22.66 3.50 11.54
N THR A 52 21.77 2.52 11.59
CA THR A 52 21.41 1.78 12.81
C THR A 52 21.58 0.30 12.55
N CYS A 53 22.20 -0.41 13.48
CA CYS A 53 22.48 -1.84 13.30
C CYS A 53 21.19 -2.65 13.25
N PRO A 54 20.90 -3.40 12.15
CA PRO A 54 19.68 -4.17 12.02
C PRO A 54 19.59 -5.37 12.97
N THR A 55 20.71 -5.74 13.60
CA THR A 55 20.76 -6.92 14.48
C THR A 55 20.52 -6.58 15.95
N CYS A 56 21.09 -5.47 16.45
CA CYS A 56 21.03 -5.12 17.87
C CYS A 56 20.49 -3.71 18.14
N GLY A 57 20.11 -2.96 17.12
CA GLY A 57 19.54 -1.61 17.27
C GLY A 57 20.55 -0.52 17.65
N SER A 58 21.86 -0.84 17.79
CA SER A 58 22.88 0.14 18.15
C SER A 58 23.14 1.12 17.01
N ASP A 59 23.34 2.38 17.34
CA ASP A 59 23.77 3.47 16.46
C ASP A 59 25.31 3.69 16.50
N GLU A 60 26.03 2.91 17.32
CA GLU A 60 27.49 2.95 17.36
C GLU A 60 28.11 2.09 16.26
N TYR A 61 28.84 2.71 15.35
CA TYR A 61 29.47 2.02 14.22
C TYR A 61 30.83 2.62 13.83
N VAL A 62 31.57 1.88 13.04
CA VAL A 62 32.74 2.34 12.29
C VAL A 62 32.52 2.13 10.80
N SER A 63 33.19 2.93 9.98
CA SER A 63 33.20 2.72 8.52
C SER A 63 33.87 1.39 8.20
N ASN A 64 33.26 0.61 7.29
CA ASN A 64 33.77 -0.70 6.87
C ASN A 64 33.87 -0.79 5.34
N GLY A 65 34.37 0.27 4.70
CA GLY A 65 34.53 0.36 3.26
C GLY A 65 33.22 0.46 2.49
N HIS A 66 33.19 -0.14 1.31
CA HIS A 66 32.04 -0.11 0.40
C HIS A 66 31.68 -1.52 -0.07
N THR A 67 30.46 -1.70 -0.52
CA THR A 67 30.03 -2.90 -1.25
C THR A 67 30.59 -2.88 -2.69
N PRO A 68 30.59 -4.00 -3.43
CA PRO A 68 31.00 -4.00 -4.83
C PRO A 68 30.23 -3.05 -5.74
N ASP A 69 28.95 -2.75 -5.38
CA ASP A 69 28.06 -1.78 -6.03
C ASP A 69 28.18 -0.36 -5.47
N GLY A 70 29.26 -0.06 -4.73
CA GLY A 70 29.64 1.29 -4.27
C GLY A 70 28.90 1.81 -3.03
N LYS A 71 27.97 1.05 -2.43
CA LYS A 71 27.24 1.48 -1.22
C LYS A 71 28.14 1.46 0.01
N ARG A 72 27.99 2.44 0.90
CA ARG A 72 28.77 2.53 2.14
C ARG A 72 28.41 1.37 3.09
N ARG A 73 29.44 0.71 3.63
CA ARG A 73 29.30 -0.33 4.65
C ARG A 73 29.67 0.21 6.03
N TYR A 74 28.96 -0.28 7.02
CA TYR A 74 29.16 0.01 8.44
C TYR A 74 29.43 -1.29 9.19
N LEU A 75 30.23 -1.23 10.24
CA LEU A 75 30.45 -2.32 11.19
C LEU A 75 29.94 -1.88 12.55
N CYS A 76 28.98 -2.60 13.12
CA CYS A 76 28.44 -2.30 14.45
C CYS A 76 29.50 -2.54 15.52
N LYS A 77 29.74 -1.57 16.41
CA LYS A 77 30.69 -1.73 17.51
C LYS A 77 30.17 -2.68 18.59
N ASN A 78 28.84 -2.77 18.76
CA ASN A 78 28.23 -3.57 19.82
C ASN A 78 28.17 -5.08 19.47
N CYS A 79 27.72 -5.45 18.25
CA CYS A 79 27.55 -6.85 17.88
C CYS A 79 28.51 -7.33 16.76
N ASN A 80 29.41 -6.47 16.30
CA ASN A 80 30.43 -6.73 15.29
C ASN A 80 29.90 -7.25 13.94
N LYS A 81 28.63 -6.89 13.58
CA LYS A 81 28.00 -7.28 12.30
C LYS A 81 28.08 -6.16 11.29
N PRO A 82 28.44 -6.46 10.01
CA PRO A 82 28.44 -5.49 8.95
C PRO A 82 27.01 -5.24 8.43
N TYR A 83 26.75 -4.01 8.01
CA TYR A 83 25.46 -3.61 7.42
C TYR A 83 25.63 -2.40 6.51
N THR A 84 24.58 -2.06 5.75
CA THR A 84 24.47 -0.84 4.94
C THR A 84 23.30 0.00 5.46
N LEU A 85 23.17 1.24 5.02
CA LEU A 85 22.07 2.12 5.39
C LEU A 85 20.69 1.52 5.07
N LEU A 86 20.61 0.70 4.01
CA LEU A 86 19.37 0.09 3.53
C LEU A 86 19.12 -1.33 4.06
N SER A 87 19.95 -1.84 4.97
CA SER A 87 19.91 -3.26 5.40
C SER A 87 18.59 -3.72 5.98
N ASN A 88 17.80 -2.84 6.58
CA ASN A 88 16.47 -3.13 7.13
C ASN A 88 15.32 -2.61 6.28
N THR A 89 15.57 -2.20 5.06
CA THR A 89 14.51 -1.71 4.16
C THR A 89 14.15 -2.76 3.12
N ILE A 90 13.03 -2.52 2.42
CA ILE A 90 12.64 -3.35 1.27
C ILE A 90 13.66 -3.32 0.12
N PHE A 91 14.54 -2.31 0.11
CA PHE A 91 15.59 -2.13 -0.90
C PHE A 91 16.88 -2.88 -0.55
N HIS A 92 16.93 -3.58 0.58
CA HIS A 92 18.06 -4.44 0.92
C HIS A 92 18.31 -5.48 -0.17
N SER A 93 19.56 -5.60 -0.59
CA SER A 93 19.99 -6.55 -1.64
C SER A 93 19.24 -6.43 -2.98
N THR A 94 18.71 -5.24 -3.30
CA THR A 94 18.15 -5.01 -4.64
C THR A 94 19.30 -4.80 -5.64
N ASN A 95 19.19 -5.48 -6.78
CA ASN A 95 20.10 -5.33 -7.94
C ASN A 95 19.44 -4.50 -9.07
N LYS A 96 18.25 -3.98 -8.85
CA LYS A 96 17.54 -3.14 -9.82
C LYS A 96 17.71 -1.67 -9.48
N SER A 97 17.76 -0.84 -10.52
CA SER A 97 17.97 0.60 -10.41
C SER A 97 16.84 1.31 -9.64
N PHE A 98 17.17 2.50 -9.15
CA PHE A 98 16.15 3.39 -8.53
C PHE A 98 15.02 3.69 -9.49
N ASP A 99 15.31 3.93 -10.77
CA ASP A 99 14.33 4.25 -11.81
C ASP A 99 13.33 3.10 -12.02
N THR A 100 13.82 1.86 -12.11
CA THR A 100 12.96 0.68 -12.24
C THR A 100 11.99 0.56 -11.05
N TRP A 101 12.47 0.78 -9.83
CA TRP A 101 11.63 0.76 -8.64
C TRP A 101 10.62 1.93 -8.62
N ALA A 102 11.06 3.13 -8.96
CA ALA A 102 10.17 4.31 -9.02
C ALA A 102 9.06 4.12 -10.06
N THR A 103 9.39 3.52 -11.21
CA THR A 103 8.41 3.15 -12.24
C THR A 103 7.45 2.09 -11.70
N TYR A 104 7.93 1.02 -11.10
CA TYR A 104 7.10 -0.02 -10.49
C TYR A 104 6.15 0.53 -9.42
N LEU A 105 6.66 1.35 -8.51
CA LEU A 105 5.84 2.00 -7.48
C LEU A 105 4.78 2.93 -8.08
N THR A 106 5.12 3.64 -9.16
CA THR A 106 4.15 4.46 -9.90
C THR A 106 3.03 3.59 -10.45
N LEU A 107 3.35 2.47 -11.09
CA LEU A 107 2.37 1.51 -11.60
C LEU A 107 1.50 0.93 -10.47
N MET A 108 2.10 0.59 -9.32
CA MET A 108 1.33 0.16 -8.14
C MET A 108 0.31 1.22 -7.69
N THR A 109 0.64 2.52 -7.77
CA THR A 109 -0.32 3.58 -7.39
C THR A 109 -1.49 3.71 -8.36
N PHE A 110 -1.35 3.20 -9.59
CA PHE A 110 -2.43 3.11 -10.59
C PHE A 110 -3.16 1.78 -10.53
N ASN A 111 -2.75 0.88 -9.62
CA ASN A 111 -3.38 -0.43 -9.42
C ASN A 111 -3.35 -1.29 -10.69
N VAL A 112 -2.22 -1.31 -11.39
CA VAL A 112 -2.06 -2.14 -12.58
C VAL A 112 -1.85 -3.62 -12.21
N PRO A 113 -2.27 -4.56 -13.06
CA PRO A 113 -1.94 -5.98 -12.94
C PRO A 113 -0.43 -6.23 -12.95
N LEU A 114 0.00 -7.41 -12.47
CA LEU A 114 1.43 -7.76 -12.42
C LEU A 114 2.04 -7.87 -13.80
N GLU A 115 1.33 -8.43 -14.77
CA GLU A 115 1.76 -8.62 -16.16
C GLU A 115 2.18 -7.28 -16.79
N MET A 116 1.40 -6.23 -16.57
CA MET A 116 1.75 -4.89 -17.06
C MET A 116 2.99 -4.32 -16.35
N ALA A 117 3.14 -4.59 -15.06
CA ALA A 117 4.32 -4.16 -14.31
C ALA A 117 5.60 -4.90 -14.78
N GLU A 118 5.49 -6.17 -15.15
CA GLU A 118 6.57 -6.97 -15.74
C GLU A 118 7.04 -6.36 -17.06
N GLU A 119 6.10 -6.13 -17.97
CA GLU A 119 6.38 -5.59 -19.29
C GLU A 119 7.03 -4.20 -19.22
N VAL A 120 6.43 -3.29 -18.46
CA VAL A 120 6.91 -1.89 -18.37
C VAL A 120 8.24 -1.77 -17.63
N CYS A 121 8.47 -2.59 -16.60
CA CYS A 121 9.69 -2.52 -15.77
C CYS A 121 10.81 -3.47 -16.24
N GLY A 122 10.57 -4.35 -17.21
CA GLY A 122 11.53 -5.35 -17.64
C GLY A 122 11.97 -6.29 -16.50
N ILE A 123 11.01 -6.75 -15.67
CA ILE A 123 11.26 -7.65 -14.54
C ILE A 123 10.40 -8.92 -14.70
N SER A 124 10.80 -10.00 -14.04
CA SER A 124 10.02 -11.23 -14.06
C SER A 124 8.77 -11.14 -13.19
N HIS A 125 7.75 -11.97 -13.47
CA HIS A 125 6.52 -12.09 -12.67
C HIS A 125 6.83 -12.31 -11.19
N SER A 126 7.75 -13.23 -10.89
CA SER A 126 8.17 -13.52 -9.52
C SER A 126 8.81 -12.31 -8.83
N THR A 127 9.54 -11.48 -9.58
CA THR A 127 10.11 -10.22 -9.05
C THR A 127 9.01 -9.19 -8.79
N ALA A 128 8.09 -8.99 -9.73
CA ALA A 128 6.97 -8.08 -9.58
C ALA A 128 6.09 -8.47 -8.37
N MET A 129 5.78 -9.76 -8.20
CA MET A 129 5.06 -10.29 -7.05
C MET A 129 5.83 -10.04 -5.74
N LEU A 130 7.12 -10.38 -5.70
CA LEU A 130 7.97 -10.17 -4.54
C LEU A 130 8.01 -8.68 -4.12
N TRP A 131 8.13 -7.78 -5.08
CA TRP A 131 8.15 -6.34 -4.80
C TRP A 131 6.83 -5.86 -4.25
N ARG A 132 5.70 -6.34 -4.78
CA ARG A 132 4.37 -6.04 -4.24
C ARG A 132 4.25 -6.48 -2.78
N GLN A 133 4.69 -7.70 -2.48
CA GLN A 133 4.68 -8.23 -1.11
C GLN A 133 5.61 -7.43 -0.18
N LYS A 134 6.81 -7.03 -0.65
CA LYS A 134 7.71 -6.17 0.12
C LYS A 134 7.07 -4.81 0.45
N VAL A 135 6.41 -4.18 -0.51
CA VAL A 135 5.71 -2.90 -0.28
C VAL A 135 4.56 -3.11 0.70
N PHE A 136 3.75 -4.16 0.56
CA PHE A 136 2.66 -4.47 1.47
C PHE A 136 3.16 -4.70 2.90
N ALA A 137 4.28 -5.37 3.08
CA ALA A 137 4.86 -5.58 4.39
C ALA A 137 5.24 -4.27 5.12
N THR A 138 5.47 -3.17 4.39
CA THR A 138 5.73 -1.85 5.02
C THR A 138 4.48 -1.19 5.60
N ILE A 139 3.30 -1.68 5.24
CA ILE A 139 2.00 -1.12 5.63
C ILE A 139 1.09 -2.17 6.29
N ASP A 140 1.65 -3.30 6.70
CA ASP A 140 0.85 -4.40 7.28
C ASP A 140 0.07 -3.93 8.52
N GLY A 141 0.71 -3.32 9.48
CA GLY A 141 0.06 -2.70 10.65
C GLY A 141 -0.42 -1.26 10.44
N TYR A 142 -0.56 -0.77 9.20
CA TYR A 142 -0.87 0.65 8.95
C TYR A 142 -2.19 1.10 9.54
N GLN A 143 -3.18 0.23 9.57
CA GLN A 143 -4.51 0.53 10.09
C GLN A 143 -4.61 0.40 11.61
N ASP A 144 -3.67 -0.27 12.29
CA ASP A 144 -3.74 -0.57 13.73
C ASP A 144 -3.78 0.71 14.62
N HIS A 145 -3.24 1.80 14.12
CA HIS A 145 -3.19 3.09 14.80
C HIS A 145 -4.12 4.15 14.18
N LEU A 146 -5.09 3.73 13.37
CA LEU A 146 -6.10 4.63 12.81
C LEU A 146 -7.29 4.76 13.75
N TYR A 147 -7.63 6.00 14.08
CA TYR A 147 -8.80 6.33 14.88
C TYR A 147 -9.73 7.23 14.08
N LEU A 148 -11.00 6.85 14.04
CA LEU A 148 -12.09 7.59 13.41
C LEU A 148 -12.84 8.36 14.49
N ARG A 149 -13.22 9.60 14.19
CA ARG A 149 -13.81 10.49 15.19
C ARG A 149 -14.84 11.45 14.60
N ASP A 150 -15.56 12.07 15.48
CA ASP A 150 -16.59 13.06 15.21
C ASP A 150 -17.77 12.43 14.45
N ARG A 151 -17.89 12.61 13.18
CA ARG A 151 -18.91 11.99 12.33
C ARG A 151 -18.28 10.91 11.45
N VAL A 152 -18.69 9.65 11.66
CA VAL A 152 -18.12 8.45 11.05
C VAL A 152 -19.22 7.70 10.29
N TRP A 153 -19.00 7.47 9.01
CA TRP A 153 -19.84 6.62 8.17
C TRP A 153 -19.31 5.19 8.18
N ILE A 154 -20.22 4.24 8.35
CA ILE A 154 -19.91 2.80 8.30
C ILE A 154 -20.85 2.07 7.35
N ASP A 155 -20.33 1.08 6.64
CA ASP A 155 -21.11 0.19 5.75
C ASP A 155 -20.33 -1.09 5.48
N GLU A 156 -20.98 -2.14 4.98
CA GLU A 156 -20.37 -3.37 4.55
C GLU A 156 -20.36 -3.47 3.03
N THR A 157 -19.23 -3.97 2.54
CA THR A 157 -19.12 -4.33 1.13
C THR A 157 -18.74 -5.80 0.99
N TYR A 158 -19.15 -6.41 -0.11
CA TYR A 158 -19.01 -7.86 -0.30
C TYR A 158 -18.28 -8.13 -1.60
N ILE A 159 -17.30 -9.04 -1.52
CA ILE A 159 -16.60 -9.57 -2.69
C ILE A 159 -16.70 -11.09 -2.72
N PHE A 160 -16.68 -11.66 -3.92
CA PHE A 160 -16.73 -13.11 -4.09
C PHE A 160 -15.40 -13.75 -3.66
N ASP A 161 -15.47 -14.82 -2.85
CA ASP A 161 -14.30 -15.62 -2.50
C ASP A 161 -13.97 -16.60 -3.63
N SER A 162 -12.97 -16.25 -4.43
CA SER A 162 -12.56 -17.06 -5.58
C SER A 162 -11.93 -18.41 -5.20
N THR A 163 -11.52 -18.62 -3.95
CA THR A 163 -10.99 -19.92 -3.49
C THR A 163 -12.06 -20.99 -3.50
N MET A 164 -13.32 -20.60 -3.32
CA MET A 164 -14.46 -21.50 -3.36
C MET A 164 -14.76 -22.09 -4.73
N LEU A 165 -14.22 -21.52 -5.81
CA LEU A 165 -14.37 -22.07 -7.17
C LEU A 165 -13.62 -23.41 -7.36
N HIS A 166 -12.70 -23.72 -6.47
CA HIS A 166 -11.91 -24.95 -6.48
C HIS A 166 -12.48 -26.06 -5.59
N ASP A 167 -13.65 -25.81 -4.97
CA ASP A 167 -14.37 -26.79 -4.18
C ASP A 167 -15.31 -27.57 -5.10
N ASP A 168 -15.17 -28.91 -5.16
CA ASP A 168 -16.00 -29.80 -6.00
C ASP A 168 -17.50 -29.73 -5.64
N ASP A 169 -17.82 -29.38 -4.39
CA ASP A 169 -19.19 -29.19 -3.92
C ASP A 169 -19.70 -27.75 -4.05
N PHE A 170 -18.95 -26.86 -4.72
CA PHE A 170 -19.31 -25.46 -4.85
C PHE A 170 -20.66 -25.26 -5.54
N LYS A 171 -21.57 -24.59 -4.84
CA LYS A 171 -22.85 -24.12 -5.38
C LYS A 171 -22.96 -22.60 -5.20
N GLN A 172 -22.99 -21.90 -6.31
CA GLN A 172 -23.22 -20.44 -6.26
C GLN A 172 -24.61 -20.14 -5.69
N LYS A 173 -24.64 -19.54 -4.50
CA LYS A 173 -25.86 -19.11 -3.84
C LYS A 173 -26.17 -17.65 -4.17
N ARG A 174 -27.46 -17.33 -4.33
CA ARG A 174 -27.91 -15.94 -4.52
C ARG A 174 -27.91 -15.17 -3.18
N GLY A 175 -27.78 -13.86 -3.26
CA GLY A 175 -27.80 -12.96 -2.10
C GLY A 175 -26.50 -12.96 -1.28
N LEU A 176 -26.54 -12.48 -0.05
CA LEU A 176 -25.42 -12.38 0.88
C LEU A 176 -25.10 -13.76 1.51
N SER A 177 -24.56 -14.64 0.71
CA SER A 177 -24.21 -16.01 1.13
C SER A 177 -22.81 -16.08 1.72
N LYS A 178 -22.47 -17.22 2.33
CA LYS A 178 -21.12 -17.52 2.84
C LYS A 178 -20.04 -17.56 1.75
N ASN A 179 -20.42 -17.48 0.47
CA ASN A 179 -19.49 -17.40 -0.67
C ASN A 179 -18.92 -15.98 -0.84
N LEU A 180 -19.41 -15.03 -0.07
CA LEU A 180 -18.94 -13.65 -0.12
C LEU A 180 -18.14 -13.31 1.14
N ILE A 181 -16.98 -12.72 0.95
CA ILE A 181 -16.20 -12.10 2.03
C ILE A 181 -16.83 -10.74 2.32
N CYS A 182 -17.21 -10.53 3.58
CA CYS A 182 -17.67 -9.25 4.09
C CYS A 182 -16.47 -8.40 4.47
N ILE A 183 -16.43 -7.17 3.96
CA ILE A 183 -15.46 -6.13 4.32
C ILE A 183 -16.23 -5.00 4.98
N VAL A 184 -15.91 -4.69 6.22
CA VAL A 184 -16.39 -3.52 6.91
C VAL A 184 -15.55 -2.33 6.48
N VAL A 185 -16.21 -1.26 6.06
CA VAL A 185 -15.59 -0.01 5.63
C VAL A 185 -16.10 1.12 6.51
N ALA A 186 -15.19 1.96 6.98
CA ALA A 186 -15.54 3.15 7.73
C ALA A 186 -14.72 4.35 7.25
N ILE A 187 -15.31 5.54 7.29
CA ILE A 187 -14.64 6.80 6.95
C ILE A 187 -15.19 7.91 7.83
N ASP A 188 -14.31 8.74 8.39
CA ASP A 188 -14.74 9.90 9.17
C ASP A 188 -14.80 11.19 8.33
N ILE A 189 -15.32 12.25 8.94
CA ILE A 189 -15.39 13.58 8.30
C ILE A 189 -14.02 14.16 7.93
N HIS A 190 -12.97 13.70 8.59
CA HIS A 190 -11.57 14.10 8.32
C HIS A 190 -10.90 13.26 7.23
N LYS A 191 -11.66 12.36 6.59
CA LYS A 191 -11.20 11.42 5.55
C LYS A 191 -10.23 10.35 6.06
N ASN A 192 -10.16 10.10 7.37
CA ASN A 192 -9.54 8.88 7.85
C ASN A 192 -10.42 7.71 7.45
N THR A 193 -9.81 6.69 6.86
CA THR A 193 -10.53 5.55 6.27
C THR A 193 -10.02 4.26 6.90
N TYR A 194 -10.91 3.34 7.16
CA TYR A 194 -10.63 2.02 7.69
C TYR A 194 -11.36 0.96 6.86
N ALA A 195 -10.69 -0.16 6.56
CA ALA A 195 -11.27 -1.27 5.81
C ALA A 195 -10.69 -2.60 6.30
N VAL A 196 -11.54 -3.50 6.78
CA VAL A 196 -11.12 -4.77 7.36
C VAL A 196 -12.02 -5.91 6.95
N ILE A 197 -11.44 -7.10 6.80
CA ILE A 197 -12.20 -8.34 6.57
C ILE A 197 -12.98 -8.70 7.85
N CYS A 198 -14.30 -8.89 7.70
CA CYS A 198 -15.20 -9.23 8.80
C CYS A 198 -15.79 -10.64 8.66
N GLU A 199 -15.08 -11.58 8.03
CA GLU A 199 -15.49 -12.95 7.72
C GLU A 199 -16.44 -13.10 6.51
N HIS A 200 -17.10 -14.25 6.38
CA HIS A 200 -17.95 -14.61 5.24
C HIS A 200 -19.43 -14.37 5.53
N GLY A 201 -20.17 -13.97 4.51
CA GLY A 201 -21.61 -13.71 4.56
C GLY A 201 -21.98 -12.45 5.34
N LYS A 202 -23.24 -12.34 5.76
CA LYS A 202 -23.73 -11.20 6.53
C LYS A 202 -23.14 -11.22 7.94
N PRO A 203 -22.48 -10.13 8.40
CA PRO A 203 -21.86 -10.09 9.71
C PRO A 203 -22.88 -10.04 10.85
N SER A 204 -22.50 -10.59 12.01
CA SER A 204 -23.24 -10.40 13.25
C SER A 204 -22.83 -9.09 13.94
N ALA A 205 -23.66 -8.64 14.90
CA ALA A 205 -23.35 -7.45 15.71
C ALA A 205 -21.99 -7.59 16.45
N THR A 206 -21.67 -8.78 16.95
CA THR A 206 -20.39 -9.06 17.60
C THR A 206 -19.20 -8.91 16.66
N ARG A 207 -19.34 -9.33 15.40
CA ARG A 207 -18.27 -9.20 14.40
C ARG A 207 -18.02 -7.75 14.03
N ILE A 208 -19.07 -6.97 13.79
CA ILE A 208 -18.97 -5.51 13.54
C ILE A 208 -18.30 -4.83 14.73
N TYR A 209 -18.77 -5.12 15.94
CA TYR A 209 -18.18 -4.58 17.16
C TYR A 209 -16.68 -4.89 17.27
N ASN A 210 -16.28 -6.14 17.10
CA ASN A 210 -14.87 -6.53 17.17
C ASN A 210 -14.02 -5.92 16.06
N ALA A 211 -14.58 -5.67 14.88
CA ALA A 211 -13.88 -5.05 13.77
C ALA A 211 -13.60 -3.56 13.99
N LEU A 212 -14.48 -2.84 14.72
CA LEU A 212 -14.44 -1.37 14.79
C LEU A 212 -14.17 -0.80 16.19
N LYS A 213 -14.33 -1.60 17.27
CA LYS A 213 -14.30 -1.10 18.66
C LYS A 213 -13.02 -0.36 19.04
N ASP A 214 -11.88 -0.77 18.49
CA ASP A 214 -10.58 -0.19 18.81
C ASP A 214 -10.21 0.97 17.85
N HIS A 215 -11.09 1.30 16.91
CA HIS A 215 -10.85 2.27 15.85
C HIS A 215 -11.82 3.45 15.82
N ILE A 216 -12.86 3.44 16.64
CA ILE A 216 -13.83 4.54 16.73
C ILE A 216 -13.76 5.18 18.12
N ILE A 217 -13.58 6.50 18.15
CA ILE A 217 -13.54 7.26 19.39
C ILE A 217 -14.94 7.32 20.00
N GLU A 218 -15.04 7.04 21.31
CA GLU A 218 -16.27 7.14 22.08
C GLU A 218 -16.96 8.50 21.91
N GLY A 219 -18.28 8.51 21.88
CA GLY A 219 -19.09 9.71 21.68
C GLY A 219 -19.17 10.23 20.25
N SER A 220 -18.51 9.56 19.28
CA SER A 220 -18.65 9.90 17.87
C SER A 220 -20.07 9.63 17.36
N THR A 221 -20.47 10.34 16.29
CA THR A 221 -21.73 10.10 15.59
C THR A 221 -21.52 9.07 14.49
N ILE A 222 -22.29 7.97 14.51
CA ILE A 222 -22.24 6.92 13.49
C ILE A 222 -23.37 7.14 12.48
N VAL A 223 -23.01 7.35 11.22
CA VAL A 223 -23.90 7.42 10.07
C VAL A 223 -23.96 6.06 9.40
N HIS A 224 -25.14 5.44 9.33
CA HIS A 224 -25.29 4.07 8.83
C HIS A 224 -26.69 3.83 8.20
N ASP A 225 -26.85 2.68 7.55
CA ASP A 225 -28.07 2.29 6.80
C ASP A 225 -29.19 1.68 7.63
N ASP A 226 -29.19 1.88 8.95
CA ASP A 226 -30.14 1.28 9.90
C ASP A 226 -29.99 -0.26 10.06
N GLU A 227 -28.83 -0.82 9.71
CA GLU A 227 -28.57 -2.25 9.92
C GLU A 227 -28.41 -2.57 11.41
N LYS A 228 -29.19 -3.54 11.90
CA LYS A 228 -29.22 -3.93 13.33
C LYS A 228 -27.86 -4.44 13.85
N ALA A 229 -26.98 -4.90 12.96
CA ALA A 229 -25.65 -5.34 13.34
C ALA A 229 -24.79 -4.21 13.93
N HIS A 230 -25.12 -2.93 13.68
CA HIS A 230 -24.40 -1.77 14.21
C HIS A 230 -24.78 -1.44 15.66
N ASN A 231 -25.93 -1.89 16.17
CA ASN A 231 -26.46 -1.49 17.48
C ASN A 231 -25.50 -1.81 18.64
N MET A 232 -24.88 -2.99 18.64
CA MET A 232 -23.91 -3.37 19.68
C MET A 232 -22.71 -2.41 19.74
N LEU A 233 -22.20 -1.97 18.59
CA LEU A 233 -21.11 -1.01 18.50
C LEU A 233 -21.54 0.34 19.09
N ILE A 234 -22.72 0.83 18.70
CA ILE A 234 -23.28 2.11 19.13
C ILE A 234 -23.50 2.12 20.65
N GLU A 235 -24.13 1.08 21.18
CA GLU A 235 -24.43 0.98 22.61
C GLU A 235 -23.15 0.88 23.47
N LYS A 236 -22.21 -0.01 23.08
CA LYS A 236 -21.02 -0.28 23.90
C LYS A 236 -20.00 0.86 23.93
N LEU A 237 -19.91 1.65 22.86
CA LEU A 237 -19.02 2.80 22.77
C LEU A 237 -19.72 4.14 23.06
N GLY A 238 -21.00 4.13 23.45
CA GLY A 238 -21.74 5.35 23.73
C GLY A 238 -21.82 6.29 22.53
N LEU A 239 -21.99 5.73 21.32
CA LEU A 239 -22.00 6.50 20.07
C LEU A 239 -23.38 7.09 19.82
N VAL A 240 -23.43 8.20 19.08
CA VAL A 240 -24.69 8.80 18.61
C VAL A 240 -25.08 8.15 17.29
N SER A 241 -26.28 7.57 17.20
CA SER A 241 -26.78 6.93 15.97
C SER A 241 -27.44 7.96 15.05
N GLU A 242 -27.01 7.98 13.80
CA GLU A 242 -27.62 8.73 12.70
C GLU A 242 -27.96 7.74 11.58
N ALA A 243 -29.16 7.13 11.67
CA ALA A 243 -29.58 6.05 10.81
C ALA A 243 -30.38 6.53 9.61
N TYR A 244 -30.05 6.03 8.43
CA TYR A 244 -30.75 6.30 7.18
C TYR A 244 -31.15 4.98 6.53
N LYS A 245 -32.42 4.59 6.66
CA LYS A 245 -32.91 3.35 6.07
C LYS A 245 -32.62 3.30 4.57
N ALA A 246 -31.98 2.20 4.15
CA ALA A 246 -31.58 1.99 2.77
C ALA A 246 -32.77 2.09 1.78
N ASP A 247 -32.76 3.14 0.98
CA ASP A 247 -33.75 3.39 -0.07
C ASP A 247 -33.12 4.19 -1.20
N THR A 248 -32.88 3.52 -2.34
CA THR A 248 -32.27 4.14 -3.53
C THR A 248 -33.12 5.22 -4.19
N LYS A 249 -34.39 5.39 -3.81
CA LYS A 249 -35.30 6.45 -4.28
C LYS A 249 -35.37 7.62 -3.32
N ASN A 250 -34.89 7.46 -2.09
CA ASN A 250 -34.91 8.48 -1.07
C ASN A 250 -33.70 9.42 -1.19
N LYS A 251 -33.94 10.66 -1.55
CA LYS A 251 -32.88 11.69 -1.70
C LYS A 251 -32.08 11.89 -0.42
N ASN A 252 -32.75 11.88 0.74
CA ASN A 252 -32.08 12.04 2.04
C ASN A 252 -31.09 10.89 2.33
N TYR A 253 -31.48 9.63 2.05
CA TYR A 253 -30.57 8.49 2.14
C TYR A 253 -29.39 8.65 1.17
N LEU A 254 -29.66 8.95 -0.09
CA LEU A 254 -28.60 9.06 -1.11
C LEU A 254 -27.57 10.14 -0.77
N GLU A 255 -28.00 11.31 -0.27
CA GLU A 255 -27.12 12.41 0.08
C GLU A 255 -26.28 12.10 1.33
N ASN A 256 -26.89 11.57 2.39
CA ASN A 256 -26.20 11.32 3.65
C ASN A 256 -25.28 10.09 3.60
N MET A 257 -25.62 9.07 2.84
CA MET A 257 -24.81 7.86 2.66
C MET A 257 -23.85 7.93 1.46
N ALA A 258 -23.85 9.03 0.69
CA ALA A 258 -23.04 9.16 -0.53
C ALA A 258 -21.54 8.91 -0.30
N LEU A 259 -20.98 9.38 0.82
CA LEU A 259 -19.57 9.26 1.12
C LEU A 259 -19.15 7.79 1.24
N ILE A 260 -19.86 7.02 2.05
CA ILE A 260 -19.52 5.61 2.29
C ILE A 260 -19.89 4.73 1.08
N ASN A 261 -21.02 4.98 0.44
CA ASN A 261 -21.44 4.27 -0.77
C ASN A 261 -20.40 4.42 -1.90
N ASN A 262 -19.88 5.64 -2.10
CA ASN A 262 -18.80 5.89 -3.06
C ASN A 262 -17.51 5.15 -2.66
N MET A 263 -17.15 5.16 -1.37
CA MET A 263 -15.97 4.46 -0.86
C MET A 263 -16.08 2.95 -1.11
N CYS A 264 -17.20 2.32 -0.78
CA CYS A 264 -17.47 0.90 -1.04
C CYS A 264 -17.41 0.58 -2.54
N SER A 265 -17.96 1.45 -3.39
CA SER A 265 -17.91 1.32 -4.84
C SER A 265 -16.47 1.44 -5.39
N TRP A 266 -15.66 2.37 -4.86
CA TRP A 266 -14.26 2.51 -5.24
C TRP A 266 -13.43 1.32 -4.79
N LEU A 267 -13.66 0.82 -3.58
CA LEU A 267 -12.99 -0.37 -3.05
C LEU A 267 -13.29 -1.61 -3.92
N LYS A 268 -14.55 -1.84 -4.29
CA LYS A 268 -14.92 -2.95 -5.20
C LYS A 268 -14.18 -2.85 -6.53
N ARG A 269 -14.22 -1.68 -7.18
CA ARG A 269 -13.52 -1.46 -8.46
C ARG A 269 -12.01 -1.62 -8.33
N TYR A 270 -11.44 -1.28 -7.20
CA TYR A 270 -10.04 -1.48 -6.91
C TYR A 270 -9.70 -2.96 -6.80
N ILE A 271 -10.43 -3.73 -5.98
CA ILE A 271 -10.18 -5.16 -5.77
C ILE A 271 -10.35 -5.96 -7.06
N TYR A 272 -11.38 -5.67 -7.85
CA TYR A 272 -11.63 -6.38 -9.11
C TYR A 272 -10.57 -6.16 -10.20
N ARG A 273 -9.61 -5.28 -10.00
CA ARG A 273 -8.43 -5.15 -10.88
C ARG A 273 -7.38 -6.23 -10.67
N PHE A 274 -7.42 -6.92 -9.54
CA PHE A 274 -6.41 -7.91 -9.16
C PHE A 274 -6.94 -9.33 -9.37
N ILE A 275 -7.21 -9.68 -10.64
CA ILE A 275 -7.61 -11.03 -11.04
C ILE A 275 -6.50 -12.01 -10.64
N GLY A 276 -6.86 -13.15 -10.01
CA GLY A 276 -5.89 -14.15 -9.53
C GLY A 276 -5.20 -13.80 -8.20
N MET A 277 -5.63 -12.72 -7.52
CA MET A 277 -5.19 -12.45 -6.16
C MET A 277 -5.60 -13.60 -5.22
N LYS A 278 -4.63 -14.11 -4.44
CA LYS A 278 -4.94 -15.05 -3.35
C LYS A 278 -5.71 -14.32 -2.24
N MET A 279 -6.83 -14.90 -1.80
CA MET A 279 -7.68 -14.27 -0.78
C MET A 279 -6.97 -14.06 0.55
N ASP A 280 -6.00 -14.88 0.91
CA ASP A 280 -5.13 -14.69 2.08
C ASP A 280 -4.40 -13.32 2.08
N ASN A 281 -4.17 -12.75 0.90
CA ASN A 281 -3.53 -11.45 0.77
C ASN A 281 -4.54 -10.28 0.76
N LEU A 282 -5.83 -10.53 0.81
CA LEU A 282 -6.87 -9.51 0.66
C LEU A 282 -6.66 -8.35 1.64
N GLN A 283 -6.35 -8.63 2.93
CA GLN A 283 -6.14 -7.57 3.92
C GLN A 283 -4.96 -6.66 3.54
N SER A 284 -3.88 -7.18 2.97
CA SER A 284 -2.76 -6.36 2.48
C SER A 284 -3.17 -5.42 1.34
N TYR A 285 -4.08 -5.86 0.46
CA TYR A 285 -4.67 -4.98 -0.55
C TYR A 285 -5.59 -3.92 0.06
N LEU A 286 -6.36 -4.25 1.10
CA LEU A 286 -7.16 -3.28 1.83
C LEU A 286 -6.27 -2.22 2.52
N ASN A 287 -5.19 -2.65 3.16
CA ASN A 287 -4.20 -1.75 3.77
C ASN A 287 -3.60 -0.80 2.73
N TRP A 288 -3.26 -1.31 1.52
CA TRP A 288 -2.76 -0.49 0.43
C TRP A 288 -3.79 0.51 -0.10
N PHE A 289 -5.04 0.09 -0.23
CA PHE A 289 -6.14 0.97 -0.63
C PHE A 289 -6.30 2.14 0.35
N VAL A 290 -6.38 1.84 1.64
CA VAL A 290 -6.51 2.85 2.71
C VAL A 290 -5.28 3.77 2.74
N TYR A 291 -4.08 3.21 2.67
CA TYR A 291 -2.82 3.97 2.60
C TYR A 291 -2.81 4.95 1.41
N LEU A 292 -3.15 4.47 0.22
CA LEU A 292 -3.21 5.31 -0.98
C LEU A 292 -4.28 6.39 -0.89
N PHE A 293 -5.43 6.08 -0.29
CA PHE A 293 -6.50 7.04 -0.10
C PHE A 293 -6.03 8.20 0.78
N ARG A 294 -5.36 7.91 1.88
CA ARG A 294 -4.77 8.92 2.77
C ARG A 294 -3.66 9.71 2.10
N VAL A 295 -2.74 9.06 1.41
CA VAL A 295 -1.64 9.71 0.68
C VAL A 295 -2.17 10.69 -0.39
N LYS A 296 -3.32 10.41 -1.00
CA LYS A 296 -3.99 11.31 -1.96
C LYS A 296 -4.74 12.46 -1.28
N GLY A 297 -5.32 12.21 -0.12
CA GLY A 297 -6.25 13.13 0.55
C GLY A 297 -5.59 14.22 1.38
N THR A 298 -4.30 14.12 1.68
CA THR A 298 -3.60 15.13 2.46
C THR A 298 -3.19 16.31 1.57
N ALA A 299 -3.53 17.52 2.01
CA ALA A 299 -3.19 18.78 1.35
C ALA A 299 -1.71 19.18 1.49
N ASP A 300 -0.84 18.23 1.79
CA ASP A 300 0.59 18.48 1.98
C ASP A 300 1.29 18.88 0.68
N GLN A 301 2.34 19.65 0.82
CA GLN A 301 3.19 20.16 -0.25
C GLN A 301 3.99 19.08 -1.00
N TRP A 302 3.92 17.81 -0.55
CA TRP A 302 4.71 16.71 -1.11
C TRP A 302 3.96 15.95 -2.19
N PRO A 303 4.56 15.75 -3.36
CA PRO A 303 4.01 14.84 -4.37
C PRO A 303 3.78 13.43 -3.80
N LYS A 304 2.73 12.77 -4.30
CA LYS A 304 2.33 11.42 -3.85
C LYS A 304 3.49 10.41 -3.84
N MET A 305 4.32 10.42 -4.89
CA MET A 305 5.45 9.49 -5.00
C MET A 305 6.54 9.77 -3.98
N ASP A 306 6.81 11.04 -3.67
CA ASP A 306 7.82 11.41 -2.67
C ASP A 306 7.43 10.90 -1.28
N ARG A 307 6.15 10.92 -0.93
CA ARG A 307 5.65 10.36 0.34
C ARG A 307 5.82 8.85 0.39
N ILE A 308 5.47 8.15 -0.69
CA ILE A 308 5.63 6.70 -0.78
C ILE A 308 7.11 6.32 -0.67
N LEU A 309 7.97 6.95 -1.46
CA LEU A 309 9.40 6.71 -1.44
C LEU A 309 10.02 7.01 -0.06
N ARG A 310 9.64 8.13 0.55
CA ARG A 310 10.05 8.47 1.92
C ARG A 310 9.61 7.42 2.93
N HIS A 311 8.35 6.99 2.87
CA HIS A 311 7.84 5.93 3.74
C HIS A 311 8.68 4.65 3.59
N LEU A 312 8.92 4.20 2.36
CA LEU A 312 9.62 2.95 2.07
C LEU A 312 11.10 2.96 2.49
N VAL A 313 11.80 4.10 2.39
CA VAL A 313 13.22 4.18 2.82
C VAL A 313 13.37 4.37 4.32
N LEU A 314 12.33 4.86 5.02
CA LEU A 314 12.36 5.07 6.47
C LEU A 314 11.80 3.88 7.26
N THR A 315 10.97 3.03 6.64
CA THR A 315 10.35 1.89 7.33
C THR A 315 11.33 0.74 7.45
N ASP A 316 11.57 0.32 8.69
CA ASP A 316 12.35 -0.87 8.99
C ASP A 316 11.47 -2.10 8.89
N ILE A 317 11.81 -3.00 7.98
CA ILE A 317 11.17 -4.30 7.86
C ILE A 317 12.20 -5.40 7.64
N GLN A 318 11.91 -6.58 8.19
CA GLN A 318 12.61 -7.81 7.84
C GLN A 318 11.69 -8.68 6.98
N TYR A 319 11.69 -8.45 5.68
CA TYR A 319 10.94 -9.32 4.78
C TYR A 319 11.67 -10.67 4.65
N LYS A 320 11.13 -11.70 5.29
CA LYS A 320 11.53 -13.10 5.07
C LYS A 320 10.59 -13.69 4.04
N ARG A 321 11.13 -14.10 2.88
CA ARG A 321 10.36 -14.89 1.91
C ARG A 321 9.98 -16.22 2.58
N ASN A 322 8.71 -16.43 2.82
CA ASN A 322 8.22 -17.77 3.20
C ASN A 322 8.51 -18.70 2.02
N ARG A 323 9.40 -19.67 2.23
CA ARG A 323 9.76 -20.69 1.25
C ARG A 323 8.68 -21.76 1.18
#